data_bbd40c109943340870a97b4fed14d062
#
_entry.id   bbd40c109943340870a97b4fed14d062
#
_cell.length_a   1.000
_cell.length_b   1.000
_cell.length_c   1.000
_cell.angle_alpha   90.00
_cell.angle_beta   90.00
_cell.angle_gamma   90.00
#
_symmetry.space_group_name_H-M   'P 1'
#
loop_
_entity.id
_entity.type
_entity.pdbx_description
1 polymer ?
#
loop_
_entity_poly.entity_id
_entity_poly.type
_entity_poly.pdbx_seq_one_letter_code
_entity_poly.pdbx_strand_id
1 'polypeptide(L)'
;MAVQGIDLVSDTTVKELVEQIKYGNALRAAEAADSLATLKGDFKGIQSLVRNGLASKVFEPGDQIVVPWTDKDSGKQYQVPMDIVHFGDVTLKDGEVVPGMYLQWHYATPYGVMFDAHEALYYAAEELPAGAYTFNIPSTWSKAEAGDYTFTLTQAVPAGGQIAGLKLIADNTPDKWTVQTYKDRTTTEAIESVKVIKGNAGTSLGQLIPAGSEKLNSIHRVGYGYNRWSQSAIRQYLNSTAAAGKWWKPQNNYDRPPEQAGKAGFLAGFEKDFLDVLGTIKVTTALNTVTDKADGDTEVTYDKIFLPSLEQIYVVPQLKGVEGEYWEYWKRATGAVSPQAQYGTYPERITYGIEAQTSAQCVRLRSANRGNGYNTWYVYASGVVSTGNAYSAWRCAPACVIC
;
A
#
# COMPACT_ATOMS: atom_id res chain seq x y z
N MET A 1 -21.57 68.86 28.59
CA MET A 1 -22.11 67.57 28.32
C MET A 1 -20.95 66.57 28.54
N ALA A 2 -20.99 65.79 29.62
CA ALA A 2 -19.98 64.74 29.88
C ALA A 2 -20.35 63.51 29.03
N VAL A 3 -19.43 63.13 28.23
CA VAL A 3 -19.52 61.82 27.48
C VAL A 3 -19.37 60.71 28.51
N GLN A 4 -20.47 60.02 28.82
CA GLN A 4 -20.36 58.76 29.61
C GLN A 4 -19.46 57.81 28.88
N GLY A 5 -18.35 57.43 29.53
CA GLY A 5 -17.45 56.42 29.02
C GLY A 5 -18.19 55.09 28.87
N ILE A 6 -18.05 54.46 27.73
CA ILE A 6 -18.45 53.09 27.52
C ILE A 6 -17.57 52.25 28.45
N ASP A 7 -18.17 51.62 29.47
CA ASP A 7 -17.49 50.62 30.28
C ASP A 7 -17.04 49.48 29.35
N LEU A 8 -15.76 49.46 29.06
CA LEU A 8 -15.14 48.30 28.40
C LEU A 8 -15.36 47.11 29.32
N VAL A 9 -15.99 46.08 28.79
CA VAL A 9 -16.20 44.78 29.44
C VAL A 9 -14.89 44.39 30.13
N SER A 10 -14.91 44.22 31.46
CA SER A 10 -13.70 43.93 32.20
C SER A 10 -13.04 42.65 31.70
N ASP A 11 -11.71 42.61 31.75
CA ASP A 11 -10.92 41.43 31.36
C ASP A 11 -11.37 40.14 32.09
N THR A 12 -11.94 40.31 33.30
CA THR A 12 -12.55 39.26 34.09
C THR A 12 -13.84 38.74 33.46
N THR A 13 -14.72 39.63 32.97
CA THR A 13 -15.97 39.26 32.32
C THR A 13 -15.72 38.56 30.98
N VAL A 14 -14.69 38.95 30.22
CA VAL A 14 -14.27 38.27 29.01
C VAL A 14 -13.74 36.85 29.32
N LYS A 15 -12.93 36.71 30.37
CA LYS A 15 -12.44 35.41 30.83
C LYS A 15 -13.57 34.50 31.29
N GLU A 16 -14.52 35.01 32.07
CA GLU A 16 -15.69 34.24 32.49
C GLU A 16 -16.56 33.82 31.32
N LEU A 17 -16.76 34.68 30.33
CA LEU A 17 -17.50 34.36 29.10
C LEU A 17 -16.78 33.28 28.27
N VAL A 18 -15.47 33.38 28.15
CA VAL A 18 -14.64 32.36 27.47
C VAL A 18 -14.71 31.02 28.20
N GLU A 19 -14.66 31.01 29.55
CA GLU A 19 -14.81 29.79 30.33
C GLU A 19 -16.23 29.19 30.24
N GLN A 20 -17.28 30.03 30.22
CA GLN A 20 -18.66 29.57 29.99
C GLN A 20 -18.85 29.00 28.58
N ILE A 21 -18.22 29.60 27.56
CA ILE A 21 -18.24 29.07 26.18
C ILE A 21 -17.50 27.75 26.14
N LYS A 22 -16.33 27.63 26.76
CA LYS A 22 -15.57 26.37 26.88
C LYS A 22 -16.37 25.31 27.60
N TYR A 23 -17.03 25.66 28.73
CA TYR A 23 -17.87 24.75 29.49
C TYR A 23 -19.09 24.30 28.68
N GLY A 24 -19.77 25.23 27.99
CA GLY A 24 -20.89 24.91 27.10
C GLY A 24 -20.49 24.04 25.93
N ASN A 25 -19.29 24.25 25.36
CA ASN A 25 -18.74 23.42 24.32
C ASN A 25 -18.33 22.05 24.87
N ALA A 26 -17.78 21.97 26.08
CA ALA A 26 -17.45 20.71 26.75
C ALA A 26 -18.71 19.92 27.12
N LEU A 27 -19.79 20.60 27.52
CA LEU A 27 -21.09 19.96 27.79
C LEU A 27 -21.72 19.40 26.52
N ARG A 28 -21.69 20.16 25.42
CA ARG A 28 -22.13 19.69 24.09
C ARG A 28 -21.24 18.57 23.56
N ALA A 29 -19.95 18.60 23.84
CA ALA A 29 -19.03 17.51 23.51
C ALA A 29 -19.30 16.26 24.37
N ALA A 30 -19.68 16.44 25.66
CA ALA A 30 -20.07 15.33 26.52
C ALA A 30 -21.43 14.75 26.15
N GLU A 31 -22.41 15.61 25.79
CA GLU A 31 -23.70 15.19 25.22
C GLU A 31 -23.50 14.49 23.86
N ALA A 32 -22.55 14.97 23.05
CA ALA A 32 -22.12 14.31 21.83
C ALA A 32 -21.38 13.01 22.14
N ALA A 33 -20.59 12.91 23.22
CA ALA A 33 -19.89 11.71 23.63
C ALA A 33 -20.85 10.63 24.22
N ASP A 34 -21.90 11.03 24.96
CA ASP A 34 -22.99 10.12 25.34
C ASP A 34 -23.80 9.65 24.12
N SER A 35 -23.93 10.51 23.11
CA SER A 35 -24.46 10.15 21.79
C SER A 35 -23.42 9.42 20.91
N LEU A 36 -22.12 9.41 21.26
CA LEU A 36 -21.05 8.63 20.57
C LEU A 36 -21.34 7.12 20.62
N ALA A 37 -22.01 6.61 21.64
CA ALA A 37 -22.54 5.24 21.61
C ALA A 37 -23.61 5.05 20.52
N THR A 38 -24.30 6.13 20.13
CA THR A 38 -25.29 6.20 19.04
C THR A 38 -24.66 6.61 17.69
N LEU A 39 -23.51 7.30 17.72
CA LEU A 39 -22.72 7.66 16.53
C LEU A 39 -21.95 6.50 15.89
N LYS A 40 -22.00 5.30 16.49
CA LYS A 40 -21.51 4.07 15.84
C LYS A 40 -22.35 3.83 14.59
N GLY A 41 -21.86 4.39 13.43
CA GLY A 41 -22.52 4.28 12.14
C GLY A 41 -22.99 5.62 11.53
N ASP A 42 -22.92 6.74 12.24
CA ASP A 42 -23.15 8.06 11.63
C ASP A 42 -21.85 8.67 11.11
N PHE A 43 -21.34 8.11 10.01
CA PHE A 43 -20.12 8.60 9.38
C PHE A 43 -20.23 10.03 8.86
N LYS A 44 -21.46 10.50 8.51
CA LYS A 44 -21.69 11.90 8.09
C LYS A 44 -21.58 12.87 9.26
N GLY A 45 -22.07 12.48 10.44
CA GLY A 45 -21.87 13.26 11.65
C GLY A 45 -20.38 13.39 11.99
N ILE A 46 -19.63 12.29 11.90
CA ILE A 46 -18.17 12.31 12.08
C ILE A 46 -17.50 13.20 11.03
N GLN A 47 -17.86 13.10 9.76
CA GLN A 47 -17.34 13.96 8.69
C GLN A 47 -17.60 15.45 8.97
N SER A 48 -18.79 15.79 9.47
CA SER A 48 -19.12 17.15 9.85
C SER A 48 -18.22 17.68 10.95
N LEU A 49 -17.92 16.86 11.97
CA LEU A 49 -16.96 17.23 13.02
C LEU A 49 -15.56 17.47 12.45
N VAL A 50 -15.10 16.61 11.54
CA VAL A 50 -13.80 16.75 10.88
C VAL A 50 -13.73 18.05 10.10
N ARG A 51 -14.69 18.30 9.21
CA ARG A 51 -14.73 19.50 8.34
C ARG A 51 -14.78 20.81 9.12
N ASN A 52 -15.40 20.79 10.30
CA ASN A 52 -15.48 21.96 11.18
C ASN A 52 -14.25 22.07 12.13
N GLY A 53 -13.22 21.22 12.00
CA GLY A 53 -12.04 21.22 12.86
C GLY A 53 -12.34 20.86 14.33
N LEU A 54 -13.45 20.16 14.57
CA LEU A 54 -13.89 19.77 15.91
C LEU A 54 -13.53 18.32 16.27
N ALA A 55 -13.15 17.51 15.30
CA ALA A 55 -12.89 16.09 15.54
C ALA A 55 -11.80 15.84 16.58
N SER A 56 -10.70 16.58 16.55
CA SER A 56 -9.59 16.47 17.51
C SER A 56 -9.93 17.01 18.93
N LYS A 57 -11.11 17.61 19.11
CA LYS A 57 -11.63 18.01 20.43
C LYS A 57 -12.56 16.96 21.03
N VAL A 58 -13.03 16.03 20.20
CA VAL A 58 -13.99 14.97 20.57
C VAL A 58 -13.28 13.63 20.64
N PHE A 59 -12.33 13.39 19.77
CA PHE A 59 -11.59 12.14 19.65
C PHE A 59 -10.10 12.33 19.94
N GLU A 60 -9.45 11.30 20.42
CA GLU A 60 -8.00 11.23 20.58
C GLU A 60 -7.37 10.17 19.68
N PRO A 61 -6.10 10.33 19.27
CA PRO A 61 -5.34 9.24 18.65
C PRO A 61 -5.31 8.02 19.56
N GLY A 62 -5.81 6.87 19.05
CA GLY A 62 -6.04 5.63 19.80
C GLY A 62 -7.50 5.30 20.03
N ASP A 63 -8.41 6.25 19.90
CA ASP A 63 -9.84 5.96 19.86
C ASP A 63 -10.18 5.13 18.63
N GLN A 64 -11.27 4.34 18.72
CA GLN A 64 -11.67 3.43 17.65
C GLN A 64 -13.05 3.76 17.09
N ILE A 65 -13.14 3.73 15.76
CA ILE A 65 -14.40 3.71 15.02
C ILE A 65 -14.56 2.32 14.44
N VAL A 66 -15.75 1.70 14.66
CA VAL A 66 -16.04 0.37 14.11
C VAL A 66 -16.73 0.53 12.77
N VAL A 67 -16.13 -0.04 11.73
CA VAL A 67 -16.62 0.02 10.35
C VAL A 67 -16.98 -1.38 9.86
N PRO A 68 -18.22 -1.63 9.41
CA PRO A 68 -18.58 -2.89 8.77
C PRO A 68 -17.82 -3.07 7.45
N TRP A 69 -17.23 -4.25 7.26
CA TRP A 69 -16.60 -4.65 6.01
C TRP A 69 -16.95 -6.10 5.68
N THR A 70 -17.32 -6.36 4.45
CA THR A 70 -17.67 -7.70 3.96
C THR A 70 -16.63 -8.17 2.95
N ASP A 71 -16.00 -9.29 3.20
CA ASP A 71 -15.22 -9.98 2.18
C ASP A 71 -16.19 -10.49 1.09
N LYS A 72 -16.17 -9.86 -0.06
CA LYS A 72 -17.11 -10.18 -1.15
C LYS A 72 -16.86 -11.54 -1.79
N ASP A 73 -15.68 -12.12 -1.59
CA ASP A 73 -15.35 -13.44 -2.14
C ASP A 73 -15.88 -14.58 -1.26
N SER A 74 -15.78 -14.45 0.05
CA SER A 74 -16.28 -15.45 1.01
C SER A 74 -17.67 -15.11 1.57
N GLY A 75 -18.14 -13.89 1.43
CA GLY A 75 -19.37 -13.37 2.06
C GLY A 75 -19.23 -13.11 3.57
N LYS A 76 -18.04 -13.31 4.15
CA LYS A 76 -17.81 -13.12 5.58
C LYS A 76 -17.82 -11.65 5.95
N GLN A 77 -18.61 -11.30 6.97
CA GLN A 77 -18.72 -9.96 7.51
C GLN A 77 -17.79 -9.76 8.69
N TYR A 78 -17.18 -8.58 8.79
CA TYR A 78 -16.32 -8.16 9.87
C TYR A 78 -16.77 -6.82 10.42
N GLN A 79 -16.74 -6.68 11.73
CA GLN A 79 -16.81 -5.38 12.41
C GLN A 79 -15.37 -4.93 12.65
N VAL A 80 -14.87 -4.05 11.78
CA VAL A 80 -13.47 -3.65 11.75
C VAL A 80 -13.24 -2.47 12.69
N PRO A 81 -12.52 -2.64 13.80
CA PRO A 81 -12.04 -1.51 14.57
C PRO A 81 -11.00 -0.75 13.72
N MET A 82 -11.19 0.54 13.58
CA MET A 82 -10.22 1.43 12.94
C MET A 82 -9.70 2.40 13.99
N ASP A 83 -8.40 2.39 14.23
CA ASP A 83 -7.76 3.31 15.14
C ASP A 83 -7.71 4.71 14.51
N ILE A 84 -8.09 5.74 15.24
CA ILE A 84 -7.80 7.13 14.89
C ILE A 84 -6.31 7.34 15.13
N VAL A 85 -5.55 7.53 14.06
CA VAL A 85 -4.07 7.57 14.15
C VAL A 85 -3.51 8.97 14.10
N HIS A 86 -4.22 9.90 13.47
CA HIS A 86 -3.73 11.29 13.30
C HIS A 86 -4.86 12.23 12.90
N PHE A 87 -4.67 13.53 13.20
CA PHE A 87 -5.46 14.66 12.68
C PHE A 87 -4.52 15.60 11.95
N GLY A 88 -4.87 15.99 10.74
CA GLY A 88 -4.06 16.90 9.93
C GLY A 88 -4.74 17.23 8.62
N ASP A 89 -4.30 18.30 7.97
CA ASP A 89 -4.85 18.71 6.69
C ASP A 89 -4.45 17.72 5.57
N VAL A 90 -5.38 17.51 4.64
CA VAL A 90 -5.15 16.69 3.45
C VAL A 90 -5.43 17.50 2.18
N THR A 91 -4.68 17.23 1.13
CA THR A 91 -4.94 17.75 -0.20
C THR A 91 -5.79 16.75 -0.98
N LEU A 92 -6.95 17.16 -1.40
CA LEU A 92 -7.85 16.37 -2.26
C LEU A 92 -7.36 16.34 -3.71
N LYS A 93 -7.96 15.47 -4.51
CA LYS A 93 -7.58 15.30 -5.92
C LYS A 93 -7.79 16.56 -6.78
N ASP A 94 -8.74 17.38 -6.43
CA ASP A 94 -9.04 18.67 -7.08
C ASP A 94 -8.12 19.81 -6.61
N GLY A 95 -7.25 19.53 -5.63
CA GLY A 95 -6.30 20.50 -5.06
C GLY A 95 -6.80 21.23 -3.81
N GLU A 96 -8.05 21.03 -3.39
CA GLU A 96 -8.57 21.59 -2.14
C GLU A 96 -7.81 21.01 -0.95
N VAL A 97 -7.51 21.86 0.05
CA VAL A 97 -6.92 21.45 1.32
C VAL A 97 -7.98 21.52 2.40
N VAL A 98 -8.24 20.40 3.05
CA VAL A 98 -9.31 20.25 4.04
C VAL A 98 -8.80 19.54 5.29
N PRO A 99 -9.42 19.76 6.46
CA PRO A 99 -9.14 18.97 7.64
C PRO A 99 -9.42 17.48 7.40
N GLY A 100 -8.56 16.61 7.93
CA GLY A 100 -8.69 15.18 7.82
C GLY A 100 -8.50 14.45 9.16
N MET A 101 -9.22 13.37 9.34
CA MET A 101 -9.06 12.43 10.42
C MET A 101 -8.60 11.09 9.83
N TYR A 102 -7.37 10.71 10.15
CA TYR A 102 -6.74 9.50 9.63
C TYR A 102 -7.14 8.29 10.45
N LEU A 103 -7.63 7.28 9.76
CA LEU A 103 -8.03 5.99 10.32
C LEU A 103 -7.11 4.91 9.79
N GLN A 104 -6.72 3.95 10.64
CA GLN A 104 -5.99 2.75 10.26
C GLN A 104 -6.71 1.52 10.79
N TRP A 105 -6.78 0.44 10.00
CA TRP A 105 -7.25 -0.85 10.51
C TRP A 105 -6.44 -1.27 11.73
N HIS A 106 -7.11 -1.61 12.82
CA HIS A 106 -6.46 -2.12 14.02
C HIS A 106 -5.83 -3.49 13.79
N TYR A 107 -6.54 -4.33 13.07
CA TYR A 107 -6.09 -5.68 12.70
C TYR A 107 -5.60 -5.73 11.26
N ALA A 108 -4.74 -6.73 10.98
CA ALA A 108 -4.36 -7.04 9.62
C ALA A 108 -5.54 -7.68 8.85
N THR A 109 -5.62 -7.40 7.57
CA THR A 109 -6.62 -7.95 6.63
C THR A 109 -6.72 -9.47 6.71
N PRO A 110 -7.88 -10.09 6.38
CA PRO A 110 -8.06 -11.55 6.51
C PRO A 110 -7.09 -12.36 5.66
N TYR A 111 -6.60 -11.81 4.58
CA TYR A 111 -5.60 -12.43 3.70
C TYR A 111 -4.58 -11.40 3.21
N GLY A 112 -3.44 -11.89 2.73
CA GLY A 112 -2.41 -11.06 2.11
C GLY A 112 -2.67 -10.86 0.62
N VAL A 113 -2.20 -9.73 0.11
CA VAL A 113 -2.16 -9.41 -1.32
C VAL A 113 -0.72 -9.05 -1.68
N MET A 114 -0.24 -9.51 -2.83
CA MET A 114 1.05 -9.10 -3.35
C MET A 114 1.09 -7.58 -3.48
N PHE A 115 2.18 -6.96 -3.05
CA PHE A 115 2.39 -5.54 -3.35
C PHE A 115 2.42 -5.35 -4.86
N ASP A 116 3.22 -6.18 -5.52
CA ASP A 116 3.21 -6.31 -6.95
C ASP A 116 3.69 -7.71 -7.36
N ALA A 117 3.17 -8.26 -8.46
CA ALA A 117 3.59 -9.56 -8.95
C ALA A 117 4.96 -9.47 -9.64
N HIS A 118 5.58 -10.62 -9.89
CA HIS A 118 6.74 -10.66 -10.77
C HIS A 118 6.37 -10.16 -12.18
N GLU A 119 7.31 -9.52 -12.84
CA GLU A 119 7.11 -9.03 -14.21
C GLU A 119 7.40 -10.12 -15.25
N ALA A 120 6.84 -9.96 -16.44
CA ALA A 120 7.18 -10.79 -17.58
C ALA A 120 8.61 -10.49 -18.06
N LEU A 121 9.29 -11.51 -18.58
CA LEU A 121 10.56 -11.33 -19.27
C LEU A 121 10.37 -10.93 -20.73
N TYR A 122 9.29 -11.37 -21.34
CA TYR A 122 9.01 -11.19 -22.76
C TYR A 122 7.50 -11.03 -22.99
N TYR A 123 7.17 -10.11 -23.87
CA TYR A 123 5.81 -9.93 -24.38
C TYR A 123 5.77 -10.34 -25.86
N ALA A 124 4.95 -11.32 -26.19
CA ALA A 124 4.81 -11.84 -27.55
C ALA A 124 3.97 -10.88 -28.40
N ALA A 125 4.62 -10.16 -29.34
CA ALA A 125 3.91 -9.34 -30.34
C ALA A 125 3.15 -10.19 -31.35
N GLU A 126 3.71 -11.35 -31.68
CA GLU A 126 3.15 -12.37 -32.56
C GLU A 126 3.14 -13.71 -31.84
N GLU A 127 2.46 -14.71 -32.38
CA GLU A 127 2.48 -16.06 -31.82
C GLU A 127 3.91 -16.62 -31.82
N LEU A 128 4.34 -17.16 -30.66
CA LEU A 128 5.56 -17.94 -30.56
C LEU A 128 5.17 -19.43 -30.69
N PRO A 129 5.54 -20.12 -31.77
CA PRO A 129 5.27 -21.55 -31.93
C PRO A 129 5.93 -22.38 -30.84
N ALA A 130 5.47 -23.62 -30.64
CA ALA A 130 6.21 -24.60 -29.85
C ALA A 130 7.61 -24.80 -30.44
N GLY A 131 8.62 -24.91 -29.57
CA GLY A 131 10.03 -25.03 -30.01
C GLY A 131 11.03 -24.52 -28.97
N ALA A 132 12.30 -24.54 -29.33
CA ALA A 132 13.38 -24.08 -28.49
C ALA A 132 13.65 -22.60 -28.73
N TYR A 133 13.80 -21.84 -27.63
CA TYR A 133 14.10 -20.42 -27.64
C TYR A 133 15.30 -20.10 -26.77
N THR A 134 16.14 -19.18 -27.25
CA THR A 134 17.35 -18.74 -26.54
C THR A 134 17.24 -17.27 -26.17
N PHE A 135 17.72 -16.92 -24.98
CA PHE A 135 17.86 -15.54 -24.53
C PHE A 135 19.22 -15.31 -23.88
N ASN A 136 19.67 -14.08 -23.88
CA ASN A 136 20.95 -13.69 -23.28
C ASN A 136 20.76 -13.00 -21.92
N ILE A 137 21.54 -13.40 -20.93
CA ILE A 137 21.72 -12.68 -19.68
C ILE A 137 23.03 -11.91 -19.76
N PRO A 138 22.99 -10.57 -19.73
CA PRO A 138 24.19 -9.75 -19.86
C PRO A 138 25.07 -9.80 -18.60
N SER A 139 26.37 -9.63 -18.77
CA SER A 139 27.36 -9.63 -17.68
C SER A 139 27.17 -8.51 -16.64
N THR A 140 26.35 -7.49 -16.97
CA THR A 140 26.02 -6.40 -16.06
C THR A 140 25.05 -6.81 -14.94
N TRP A 141 24.49 -8.00 -15.00
CA TRP A 141 23.60 -8.52 -13.98
C TRP A 141 24.37 -9.17 -12.84
N SER A 142 24.29 -8.61 -11.66
CA SER A 142 25.14 -9.01 -10.53
C SER A 142 24.72 -10.30 -9.83
N LYS A 143 23.52 -10.82 -10.11
CA LYS A 143 22.93 -11.96 -9.40
C LYS A 143 22.64 -13.17 -10.27
N ALA A 144 22.95 -13.10 -11.55
CA ALA A 144 22.79 -14.19 -12.48
C ALA A 144 24.09 -14.40 -13.26
N GLU A 145 24.43 -15.64 -13.55
CA GLU A 145 25.55 -15.96 -14.40
C GLU A 145 25.28 -15.48 -15.83
N ALA A 146 26.17 -14.67 -16.38
CA ALA A 146 26.03 -14.17 -17.74
C ALA A 146 26.14 -15.29 -18.78
N GLY A 147 25.45 -15.13 -19.90
CA GLY A 147 25.52 -16.06 -21.03
C GLY A 147 24.16 -16.34 -21.66
N ASP A 148 24.16 -17.25 -22.61
CA ASP A 148 22.96 -17.67 -23.30
C ASP A 148 22.28 -18.83 -22.56
N TYR A 149 20.95 -18.76 -22.53
CA TYR A 149 20.10 -19.76 -21.92
C TYR A 149 18.99 -20.15 -22.88
N THR A 150 18.57 -21.41 -22.81
CA THR A 150 17.55 -22.01 -23.68
C THR A 150 16.42 -22.61 -22.84
N PHE A 151 15.21 -22.49 -23.33
CA PHE A 151 14.04 -23.22 -22.85
C PHE A 151 13.23 -23.73 -24.06
N THR A 152 12.53 -24.84 -23.87
CA THR A 152 11.74 -25.46 -24.95
C THR A 152 10.25 -25.39 -24.58
N LEU A 153 9.46 -24.73 -25.41
CA LEU A 153 8.00 -24.69 -25.30
C LEU A 153 7.40 -25.91 -25.96
N THR A 154 6.51 -26.61 -25.27
CA THR A 154 5.71 -27.70 -25.82
C THR A 154 4.40 -27.23 -26.43
N GLN A 155 3.98 -25.99 -26.08
CA GLN A 155 2.80 -25.32 -26.58
C GLN A 155 3.16 -23.94 -27.09
N ALA A 156 2.40 -23.45 -28.07
CA ALA A 156 2.56 -22.09 -28.58
C ALA A 156 2.13 -21.04 -27.52
N VAL A 157 2.84 -19.90 -27.50
CA VAL A 157 2.39 -18.71 -26.79
C VAL A 157 1.68 -17.80 -27.78
N PRO A 158 0.39 -17.50 -27.62
CA PRO A 158 -0.34 -16.67 -28.56
C PRO A 158 0.17 -15.22 -28.59
N ALA A 159 -0.15 -14.49 -29.64
CA ALA A 159 0.07 -13.04 -29.70
C ALA A 159 -0.60 -12.36 -28.49
N GLY A 160 0.11 -11.42 -27.86
CA GLY A 160 -0.31 -10.82 -26.59
C GLY A 160 0.02 -11.64 -25.34
N GLY A 161 0.51 -12.87 -25.52
CA GLY A 161 0.97 -13.73 -24.45
C GLY A 161 2.29 -13.26 -23.85
N GLN A 162 2.70 -13.90 -22.76
CA GLN A 162 3.91 -13.50 -22.04
C GLN A 162 4.71 -14.69 -21.55
N ILE A 163 6.02 -14.45 -21.41
CA ILE A 163 6.97 -15.32 -20.72
C ILE A 163 7.39 -14.58 -19.44
N ALA A 164 7.13 -15.16 -18.28
CA ALA A 164 7.51 -14.63 -17.00
C ALA A 164 8.60 -15.49 -16.34
N GLY A 165 9.58 -14.86 -15.70
CA GLY A 165 10.65 -15.55 -14.96
C GLY A 165 10.35 -15.61 -13.48
N LEU A 166 9.92 -16.80 -13.01
CA LEU A 166 9.84 -17.11 -11.61
C LEU A 166 11.11 -17.64 -11.10
N LYS A 167 11.85 -17.52 -10.30
CA LYS A 167 13.11 -18.16 -9.84
C LYS A 167 14.29 -18.11 -10.82
N LEU A 168 14.22 -17.29 -11.86
CA LEU A 168 15.36 -17.09 -12.76
C LEU A 168 16.62 -16.62 -12.02
N ILE A 169 16.49 -16.09 -10.82
CA ILE A 169 17.52 -15.38 -10.07
C ILE A 169 17.83 -16.00 -8.72
N ALA A 170 17.06 -17.01 -8.29
CA ALA A 170 17.11 -17.44 -6.88
C ALA A 170 18.45 -18.04 -6.48
N ASP A 171 19.10 -18.80 -7.35
CA ASP A 171 20.24 -19.63 -6.94
C ASP A 171 21.48 -19.57 -7.84
N ASN A 172 21.49 -18.80 -8.90
CA ASN A 172 22.56 -18.82 -9.92
C ASN A 172 22.82 -20.20 -10.54
N THR A 173 21.90 -21.15 -10.39
CA THR A 173 22.00 -22.50 -10.92
C THR A 173 20.98 -22.66 -12.05
N PRO A 174 21.42 -22.75 -13.31
CA PRO A 174 20.53 -22.77 -14.48
C PRO A 174 19.50 -23.91 -14.44
N ASP A 175 19.87 -25.06 -13.94
CA ASP A 175 19.00 -26.24 -13.82
C ASP A 175 17.81 -26.05 -12.86
N LYS A 176 17.86 -25.04 -12.00
CA LYS A 176 16.75 -24.67 -11.10
C LYS A 176 15.87 -23.55 -11.64
N TRP A 177 16.27 -22.92 -12.73
CA TRP A 177 15.50 -21.84 -13.31
C TRP A 177 14.33 -22.37 -14.12
N THR A 178 13.20 -21.69 -13.98
CA THR A 178 12.00 -21.95 -14.76
C THR A 178 11.42 -20.66 -15.32
N VAL A 179 10.86 -20.74 -16.51
CA VAL A 179 9.99 -19.73 -17.08
C VAL A 179 8.58 -20.27 -17.18
N GLN A 180 7.60 -19.39 -17.00
CA GLN A 180 6.18 -19.70 -17.20
C GLN A 180 5.67 -18.89 -18.37
N THR A 181 4.81 -19.50 -19.19
CA THR A 181 4.18 -18.84 -20.32
C THR A 181 2.70 -18.60 -20.04
N TYR A 182 2.17 -17.50 -20.55
CA TYR A 182 0.80 -17.08 -20.35
C TYR A 182 0.18 -16.63 -21.66
N LYS A 183 -1.13 -16.96 -21.85
CA LYS A 183 -1.85 -16.63 -23.10
C LYS A 183 -2.11 -15.12 -23.26
N ASP A 184 -2.19 -14.37 -22.18
CA ASP A 184 -2.41 -12.94 -22.17
C ASP A 184 -1.91 -12.28 -20.87
N ARG A 185 -2.10 -10.97 -20.72
CA ARG A 185 -1.64 -10.17 -19.59
C ARG A 185 -2.55 -10.23 -18.36
N THR A 186 -3.73 -10.82 -18.49
CA THR A 186 -4.77 -10.80 -17.45
C THR A 186 -4.95 -12.15 -16.76
N THR A 187 -4.41 -13.23 -17.34
CA THR A 187 -4.51 -14.59 -16.79
C THR A 187 -3.49 -14.83 -15.70
N THR A 188 -3.93 -15.51 -14.64
CA THR A 188 -3.06 -16.02 -13.57
C THR A 188 -2.59 -17.44 -13.84
N GLU A 189 -3.28 -18.17 -14.70
CA GLU A 189 -2.96 -19.54 -15.08
C GLU A 189 -1.89 -19.57 -16.18
N ALA A 190 -0.81 -20.29 -15.92
CA ALA A 190 0.25 -20.50 -16.90
C ALA A 190 -0.20 -21.52 -17.95
N ILE A 191 0.21 -21.32 -19.21
CA ILE A 191 0.08 -22.33 -20.27
C ILE A 191 0.97 -23.53 -19.94
N GLU A 192 2.24 -23.24 -19.62
CA GLU A 192 3.23 -24.23 -19.17
C GLU A 192 4.33 -23.59 -18.32
N SER A 193 5.07 -24.42 -17.60
CA SER A 193 6.28 -24.04 -16.87
C SER A 193 7.42 -24.92 -17.30
N VAL A 194 8.46 -24.33 -17.87
CA VAL A 194 9.59 -25.06 -18.46
C VAL A 194 10.91 -24.70 -17.79
N LYS A 195 11.83 -25.69 -17.71
CA LYS A 195 13.17 -25.44 -17.21
C LYS A 195 14.00 -24.66 -18.21
N VAL A 196 14.84 -23.80 -17.68
CA VAL A 196 15.87 -23.08 -18.43
C VAL A 196 17.20 -23.81 -18.26
N ILE A 197 17.92 -23.99 -19.33
CA ILE A 197 19.26 -24.59 -19.35
C ILE A 197 20.27 -23.59 -19.93
N LYS A 198 21.50 -23.59 -19.43
CA LYS A 198 22.56 -22.84 -20.03
C LYS A 198 22.94 -23.43 -21.38
N GLY A 199 22.95 -22.63 -22.41
CA GLY A 199 23.27 -23.04 -23.77
C GLY A 199 22.51 -22.24 -24.81
N ASN A 200 22.96 -22.36 -26.06
CA ASN A 200 22.39 -21.70 -27.23
C ASN A 200 21.91 -22.76 -28.21
N ALA A 201 20.63 -23.07 -28.22
CA ALA A 201 20.08 -24.16 -29.05
C ALA A 201 18.68 -23.81 -29.62
N GLY A 202 18.31 -22.56 -29.78
CA GLY A 202 16.97 -22.17 -30.23
C GLY A 202 16.90 -20.86 -30.96
N THR A 203 15.67 -20.47 -31.33
CA THR A 203 15.41 -19.15 -31.89
C THR A 203 15.68 -18.08 -30.85
N SER A 204 16.53 -17.10 -31.16
CA SER A 204 16.85 -16.00 -30.26
C SER A 204 15.62 -15.13 -30.02
N LEU A 205 15.26 -14.93 -28.76
CA LEU A 205 14.30 -13.94 -28.30
C LEU A 205 14.96 -12.58 -27.95
N GLY A 206 16.28 -12.48 -28.15
CA GLY A 206 17.04 -11.29 -27.80
C GLY A 206 17.13 -11.09 -26.28
N GLN A 207 16.98 -9.85 -25.85
CA GLN A 207 17.04 -9.49 -24.46
C GLN A 207 15.65 -9.61 -23.80
N LEU A 208 15.53 -10.52 -22.83
CA LEU A 208 14.27 -10.77 -22.14
C LEU A 208 14.10 -9.93 -20.88
N ILE A 209 14.43 -8.65 -20.93
CA ILE A 209 14.24 -7.72 -19.83
C ILE A 209 13.37 -6.56 -20.23
N PRO A 210 12.52 -6.03 -19.30
CA PRO A 210 11.82 -4.79 -19.53
C PRO A 210 12.80 -3.66 -19.88
N ALA A 211 12.47 -2.88 -20.91
CA ALA A 211 13.26 -1.71 -21.27
C ALA A 211 13.43 -0.77 -20.06
N GLY A 212 14.66 -0.30 -19.82
CA GLY A 212 15.02 0.49 -18.64
C GLY A 212 15.31 -0.33 -17.37
N SER A 213 15.19 -1.66 -17.44
CA SER A 213 15.53 -2.58 -16.35
C SER A 213 16.93 -3.17 -16.44
N GLU A 214 17.76 -2.70 -17.34
CA GLU A 214 19.16 -3.16 -17.59
C GLU A 214 20.14 -2.72 -16.50
N LYS A 215 19.65 -1.95 -15.52
CA LYS A 215 20.46 -1.45 -14.40
C LYS A 215 20.70 -2.53 -13.35
N LEU A 216 21.70 -2.30 -12.55
CA LEU A 216 22.01 -3.15 -11.40
C LEU A 216 20.76 -3.50 -10.62
N ASN A 217 20.53 -4.78 -10.32
CA ASN A 217 19.36 -5.34 -9.63
C ASN A 217 18.03 -5.37 -10.40
N SER A 218 17.98 -4.97 -11.65
CA SER A 218 16.74 -4.98 -12.45
C SER A 218 16.14 -6.38 -12.60
N ILE A 219 16.98 -7.39 -12.76
CA ILE A 219 16.55 -8.79 -12.84
C ILE A 219 15.81 -9.24 -11.58
N HIS A 220 16.18 -8.70 -10.41
CA HIS A 220 15.47 -8.99 -9.16
C HIS A 220 14.05 -8.41 -9.18
N ARG A 221 13.86 -7.23 -9.76
CA ARG A 221 12.53 -6.65 -9.99
C ARG A 221 11.66 -7.59 -10.83
N VAL A 222 12.19 -8.12 -11.92
CA VAL A 222 11.49 -9.11 -12.75
C VAL A 222 11.11 -10.36 -11.95
N GLY A 223 12.01 -10.90 -11.14
CA GLY A 223 11.77 -12.11 -10.35
C GLY A 223 10.97 -11.91 -9.06
N TYR A 224 11.03 -10.71 -8.45
CA TYR A 224 10.50 -10.48 -7.10
C TYR A 224 9.44 -9.38 -7.02
N GLY A 225 8.93 -8.91 -8.16
CA GLY A 225 7.97 -7.83 -8.27
C GLY A 225 8.61 -6.45 -8.20
N TYR A 226 7.79 -5.42 -8.39
CA TYR A 226 8.22 -4.03 -8.42
C TYR A 226 7.74 -3.27 -7.18
N ASN A 227 8.59 -2.44 -6.59
CA ASN A 227 8.30 -1.78 -5.32
C ASN A 227 7.72 -0.36 -5.46
N ARG A 228 7.27 0.04 -6.65
CA ARG A 228 6.70 1.35 -6.93
C ARG A 228 5.22 1.40 -6.57
N TRP A 229 4.83 2.31 -5.66
CA TRP A 229 3.46 2.39 -5.15
C TRP A 229 2.43 2.68 -6.25
N SER A 230 2.70 3.66 -7.14
CA SER A 230 1.76 4.06 -8.20
C SER A 230 1.42 2.93 -9.17
N GLN A 231 2.35 2.00 -9.38
CA GLN A 231 2.21 0.86 -10.30
C GLN A 231 1.80 -0.43 -9.58
N SER A 232 1.72 -0.44 -8.26
CA SER A 232 1.53 -1.66 -7.48
C SER A 232 0.13 -2.27 -7.63
N ALA A 233 0.08 -3.59 -7.63
CA ALA A 233 -1.16 -4.35 -7.64
C ALA A 233 -1.98 -4.12 -6.36
N ILE A 234 -1.32 -4.03 -5.19
CA ILE A 234 -2.02 -3.79 -3.93
C ILE A 234 -2.72 -2.44 -3.90
N ARG A 235 -2.15 -1.38 -4.49
CA ARG A 235 -2.81 -0.07 -4.60
C ARG A 235 -4.09 -0.16 -5.43
N GLN A 236 -4.03 -0.87 -6.58
CA GLN A 236 -5.20 -1.10 -7.42
C GLN A 236 -6.29 -1.86 -6.66
N TYR A 237 -5.91 -2.92 -5.96
CA TYR A 237 -6.80 -3.71 -5.12
C TYR A 237 -7.49 -2.86 -4.05
N LEU A 238 -6.71 -2.10 -3.27
CA LEU A 238 -7.20 -1.28 -2.15
C LEU A 238 -8.16 -0.16 -2.62
N ASN A 239 -7.99 0.36 -3.83
CA ASN A 239 -8.79 1.48 -4.36
C ASN A 239 -9.87 1.06 -5.36
N SER A 240 -10.26 -0.21 -5.39
CA SER A 240 -11.23 -0.72 -6.35
C SER A 240 -12.52 -1.20 -5.69
N THR A 241 -13.66 -0.84 -6.30
CA THR A 241 -15.00 -1.40 -6.04
C THR A 241 -15.37 -2.49 -7.03
N ALA A 242 -14.47 -2.90 -7.92
CA ALA A 242 -14.75 -3.84 -8.98
C ALA A 242 -15.07 -5.25 -8.46
N ALA A 243 -15.92 -5.96 -9.19
CA ALA A 243 -16.20 -7.37 -8.93
C ALA A 243 -14.94 -8.24 -9.06
N ALA A 244 -15.00 -9.45 -8.54
CA ALA A 244 -13.95 -10.45 -8.59
C ALA A 244 -13.35 -10.59 -10.02
N GLY A 245 -12.03 -10.56 -10.10
CA GLY A 245 -11.29 -10.65 -11.35
C GLY A 245 -11.29 -9.39 -12.23
N LYS A 246 -11.79 -8.26 -11.77
CA LYS A 246 -11.93 -7.04 -12.57
C LYS A 246 -11.16 -5.81 -12.09
N TRP A 247 -10.47 -5.90 -10.96
CA TRP A 247 -9.78 -4.75 -10.37
C TRP A 247 -8.35 -4.55 -10.91
N TRP A 248 -7.67 -5.62 -11.30
CA TRP A 248 -6.29 -5.54 -11.76
C TRP A 248 -6.21 -5.16 -13.24
N LYS A 249 -5.26 -4.26 -13.56
CA LYS A 249 -4.86 -3.90 -14.92
C LYS A 249 -3.35 -3.73 -14.97
N PRO A 250 -2.66 -4.19 -16.03
CA PRO A 250 -1.24 -3.95 -16.17
C PRO A 250 -0.94 -2.45 -16.25
N GLN A 251 0.08 -2.01 -15.55
CA GLN A 251 0.56 -0.62 -15.56
C GLN A 251 1.68 -0.41 -16.59
N ASN A 252 2.34 -1.50 -16.99
CA ASN A 252 3.34 -1.51 -18.06
C ASN A 252 3.25 -2.81 -18.88
N ASN A 253 4.09 -2.96 -19.91
CA ASN A 253 4.02 -4.12 -20.83
C ASN A 253 4.44 -5.44 -20.18
N TYR A 254 5.11 -5.40 -19.05
CA TYR A 254 5.71 -6.57 -18.40
C TYR A 254 4.97 -6.99 -17.14
N ASP A 255 3.96 -6.22 -16.69
CA ASP A 255 3.17 -6.55 -15.52
C ASP A 255 2.46 -7.89 -15.67
N ARG A 256 2.47 -8.65 -14.58
CA ARG A 256 1.70 -9.88 -14.42
C ARG A 256 0.66 -9.70 -13.33
N PRO A 257 -0.52 -10.33 -13.48
CA PRO A 257 -1.52 -10.28 -12.42
C PRO A 257 -1.00 -10.97 -11.16
N PRO A 258 -1.30 -10.41 -9.96
CA PRO A 258 -1.02 -11.09 -8.71
C PRO A 258 -1.92 -12.33 -8.57
N GLU A 259 -1.50 -13.31 -7.75
CA GLU A 259 -2.31 -14.50 -7.45
C GLU A 259 -3.71 -14.15 -6.95
N GLN A 260 -3.85 -12.99 -6.31
CA GLN A 260 -5.12 -12.50 -5.76
C GLN A 260 -5.96 -11.74 -6.79
N ALA A 261 -5.56 -11.65 -8.05
CA ALA A 261 -6.31 -10.91 -9.09
C ALA A 261 -7.75 -11.39 -9.27
N GLY A 262 -8.03 -12.67 -8.95
CA GLY A 262 -9.38 -13.23 -8.98
C GLY A 262 -10.33 -12.74 -7.87
N LYS A 263 -9.84 -12.01 -6.87
CA LYS A 263 -10.68 -11.47 -5.78
C LYS A 263 -11.46 -10.23 -6.20
N ALA A 264 -12.49 -9.88 -5.42
CA ALA A 264 -13.16 -8.58 -5.54
C ALA A 264 -12.27 -7.46 -4.99
N GLY A 265 -12.43 -6.24 -5.50
CA GLY A 265 -11.71 -5.07 -5.00
C GLY A 265 -12.06 -4.75 -3.55
N PHE A 266 -11.10 -4.21 -2.80
CA PHE A 266 -11.20 -3.99 -1.35
C PHE A 266 -12.32 -3.02 -0.97
N LEU A 267 -12.49 -1.93 -1.73
CA LEU A 267 -13.56 -0.95 -1.49
C LEU A 267 -14.96 -1.55 -1.68
N ALA A 268 -15.10 -2.60 -2.47
CA ALA A 268 -16.40 -3.27 -2.64
C ALA A 268 -16.94 -3.87 -1.33
N GLY A 269 -16.08 -4.09 -0.35
CA GLY A 269 -16.47 -4.64 0.96
C GLY A 269 -17.13 -3.63 1.90
N PHE A 270 -16.95 -2.33 1.67
CA PHE A 270 -17.53 -1.28 2.50
C PHE A 270 -18.92 -0.87 2.02
N GLU A 271 -19.74 -0.42 2.95
CA GLU A 271 -21.01 0.21 2.64
C GLU A 271 -20.82 1.63 2.10
N LYS A 272 -21.83 2.10 1.35
CA LYS A 272 -21.73 3.37 0.62
C LYS A 272 -21.57 4.59 1.54
N ASP A 273 -22.24 4.61 2.68
CA ASP A 273 -22.20 5.70 3.65
C ASP A 273 -20.79 5.96 4.19
N PHE A 274 -20.02 4.89 4.43
CA PHE A 274 -18.59 5.02 4.79
C PHE A 274 -17.75 5.48 3.59
N LEU A 275 -17.96 4.92 2.40
CA LEU A 275 -17.21 5.31 1.21
C LEU A 275 -17.43 6.78 0.80
N ASP A 276 -18.61 7.32 1.09
CA ASP A 276 -18.98 8.71 0.75
C ASP A 276 -18.25 9.76 1.60
N VAL A 277 -17.80 9.39 2.81
CA VAL A 277 -17.07 10.30 3.70
C VAL A 277 -15.55 10.20 3.56
N LEU A 278 -15.05 9.24 2.79
CA LEU A 278 -13.62 9.08 2.53
C LEU A 278 -13.13 10.03 1.46
N GLY A 279 -12.10 10.82 1.78
CA GLY A 279 -11.38 11.63 0.82
C GLY A 279 -10.54 10.79 -0.14
N THR A 280 -10.49 11.23 -1.41
CA THR A 280 -9.44 10.80 -2.33
C THR A 280 -8.28 11.77 -2.19
N ILE A 281 -7.31 11.42 -1.37
CA ILE A 281 -6.27 12.34 -0.91
C ILE A 281 -4.96 12.15 -1.66
N LYS A 282 -4.14 13.20 -1.68
CA LYS A 282 -2.76 13.15 -2.17
C LYS A 282 -1.92 12.26 -1.26
N VAL A 283 -1.28 11.25 -1.84
CA VAL A 283 -0.34 10.35 -1.17
C VAL A 283 1.00 10.47 -1.88
N THR A 284 2.03 10.92 -1.15
CA THR A 284 3.40 11.00 -1.66
C THR A 284 4.18 9.77 -1.21
N THR A 285 4.94 9.15 -2.11
CA THR A 285 5.77 7.98 -1.83
C THR A 285 7.17 8.18 -2.40
N ALA A 286 8.19 7.80 -1.63
CA ALA A 286 9.58 7.84 -2.06
C ALA A 286 9.86 6.74 -3.10
N LEU A 287 10.57 7.10 -4.16
CA LEU A 287 10.99 6.18 -5.22
C LEU A 287 12.32 5.49 -4.86
N ASN A 288 12.54 4.29 -5.42
CA ASN A 288 13.85 3.66 -5.33
C ASN A 288 14.85 4.37 -6.25
N THR A 289 16.14 4.32 -5.88
CA THR A 289 17.21 5.01 -6.62
C THR A 289 17.89 4.11 -7.66
N VAL A 290 17.42 2.89 -7.83
CA VAL A 290 18.05 1.90 -8.72
C VAL A 290 17.36 1.88 -10.09
N THR A 291 16.05 1.67 -10.12
CA THR A 291 15.28 1.61 -11.38
C THR A 291 14.55 2.91 -11.69
N ASP A 292 14.20 3.71 -10.67
CA ASP A 292 13.30 4.86 -10.80
C ASP A 292 14.00 6.21 -10.66
N LYS A 293 15.31 6.21 -10.49
CA LYS A 293 16.09 7.45 -10.29
C LYS A 293 15.83 8.53 -11.36
N ALA A 294 15.53 8.13 -12.58
CA ALA A 294 15.25 9.08 -13.67
C ALA A 294 13.93 9.82 -13.48
N ASP A 295 13.00 9.27 -12.70
CA ASP A 295 11.67 9.85 -12.41
C ASP A 295 11.70 10.78 -11.19
N GLY A 296 12.85 10.97 -10.56
CA GLY A 296 13.03 11.80 -9.37
C GLY A 296 13.10 11.01 -8.07
N ASP A 297 12.85 11.69 -6.96
CA ASP A 297 12.93 11.11 -5.62
C ASP A 297 11.59 10.63 -5.06
N THR A 298 10.49 11.17 -5.58
CA THR A 298 9.13 10.91 -5.08
C THR A 298 8.13 10.84 -6.21
N GLU A 299 7.02 10.21 -5.95
CA GLU A 299 5.82 10.23 -6.78
C GLU A 299 4.60 10.62 -5.98
N VAL A 300 3.54 11.04 -6.66
CA VAL A 300 2.25 11.41 -6.09
C VAL A 300 1.16 10.54 -6.69
N THR A 301 0.33 9.98 -5.80
CA THR A 301 -0.92 9.32 -6.18
C THR A 301 -2.10 9.99 -5.46
N TYR A 302 -3.31 9.65 -5.86
CA TYR A 302 -4.53 10.05 -5.18
C TYR A 302 -5.32 8.81 -4.84
N ASP A 303 -5.47 8.53 -3.54
CA ASP A 303 -6.00 7.28 -3.03
C ASP A 303 -7.06 7.51 -1.95
N LYS A 304 -8.11 6.67 -1.94
CA LYS A 304 -9.07 6.60 -0.82
C LYS A 304 -8.51 5.73 0.31
N ILE A 305 -7.89 4.61 -0.09
CA ILE A 305 -7.25 3.67 0.84
C ILE A 305 -5.78 3.56 0.44
N PHE A 306 -4.90 3.62 1.43
CA PHE A 306 -3.46 3.51 1.24
C PHE A 306 -2.80 2.72 2.38
N LEU A 307 -1.58 2.27 2.18
CA LEU A 307 -0.77 1.68 3.24
C LEU A 307 -0.01 2.78 3.97
N PRO A 308 0.17 2.68 5.29
CA PRO A 308 1.07 3.58 6.01
C PRO A 308 2.49 3.52 5.45
N SER A 309 3.23 4.64 5.55
CA SER A 309 4.68 4.69 5.29
C SER A 309 5.48 4.41 6.54
N LEU A 310 6.79 4.24 6.42
CA LEU A 310 7.71 4.23 7.55
C LEU A 310 7.55 5.49 8.41
N GLU A 311 7.49 6.66 7.76
CA GLU A 311 7.37 7.95 8.43
C GLU A 311 6.08 8.02 9.23
N GLN A 312 4.96 7.67 8.65
CA GLN A 312 3.65 7.69 9.31
C GLN A 312 3.58 6.76 10.53
N ILE A 313 4.26 5.62 10.51
CA ILE A 313 4.33 4.74 11.68
C ILE A 313 5.46 5.10 12.66
N TYR A 314 6.00 6.29 12.63
CA TYR A 314 7.05 6.79 13.54
C TYR A 314 8.35 5.98 13.48
N VAL A 315 8.77 5.61 12.26
CA VAL A 315 10.08 5.00 11.97
C VAL A 315 10.87 5.94 11.07
N VAL A 316 12.19 6.02 11.28
CA VAL A 316 13.07 6.84 10.44
C VAL A 316 12.97 6.39 8.99
N PRO A 317 12.47 7.22 8.06
CA PRO A 317 12.38 6.85 6.65
C PRO A 317 13.74 6.96 5.95
N GLN A 318 13.87 6.33 4.78
CA GLN A 318 15.09 6.47 3.96
C GLN A 318 15.18 7.84 3.25
N LEU A 319 14.05 8.50 3.07
CA LEU A 319 13.95 9.89 2.59
C LEU A 319 12.99 10.64 3.53
N LYS A 320 13.49 11.59 4.28
CA LYS A 320 12.75 12.26 5.36
C LYS A 320 11.82 13.36 4.84
N GLY A 321 10.65 13.49 5.48
CA GLY A 321 9.71 14.61 5.30
C GLY A 321 8.92 14.55 4.00
N VAL A 322 8.85 13.38 3.34
CA VAL A 322 8.17 13.28 2.04
C VAL A 322 6.98 12.33 2.02
N GLU A 323 6.98 11.29 2.87
CA GLU A 323 5.94 10.27 2.84
C GLU A 323 4.79 10.53 3.82
N GLY A 324 4.67 11.73 4.34
CA GLY A 324 3.66 12.16 5.29
C GLY A 324 4.23 12.54 6.65
N GLU A 325 3.37 12.95 7.56
CA GLU A 325 3.74 13.30 8.92
C GLU A 325 3.82 12.07 9.81
N TYR A 326 4.59 12.15 10.89
CA TYR A 326 4.57 11.15 11.95
C TYR A 326 3.20 11.14 12.63
N TRP A 327 2.51 10.02 12.61
CA TRP A 327 1.21 9.90 13.25
C TRP A 327 1.31 9.86 14.77
N GLU A 328 0.50 10.67 15.43
CA GLU A 328 0.51 10.86 16.88
C GLU A 328 0.21 9.57 17.64
N TYR A 329 -0.66 8.71 17.09
CA TYR A 329 -0.94 7.38 17.65
C TYR A 329 0.35 6.56 17.84
N TRP A 330 1.15 6.44 16.78
CA TRP A 330 2.38 5.65 16.85
C TRP A 330 3.44 6.29 17.71
N LYS A 331 3.53 7.59 17.74
CA LYS A 331 4.41 8.33 18.65
C LYS A 331 4.05 8.08 20.11
N ARG A 332 2.75 8.10 20.45
CA ARG A 332 2.25 7.77 21.81
C ARG A 332 2.47 6.29 22.14
N ALA A 333 2.09 5.38 21.24
CA ALA A 333 2.21 3.93 21.46
C ALA A 333 3.66 3.48 21.73
N THR A 334 4.63 4.11 21.06
CA THR A 334 6.05 3.80 21.26
C THR A 334 6.63 4.41 22.54
N GLY A 335 6.06 5.50 23.05
CA GLY A 335 6.62 6.30 24.12
C GLY A 335 8.01 6.88 23.82
N ALA A 336 8.50 6.75 22.57
CA ALA A 336 9.83 7.18 22.17
C ALA A 336 9.87 8.69 21.93
N VAL A 337 10.95 9.34 22.36
CA VAL A 337 11.18 10.78 22.15
C VAL A 337 11.63 11.10 20.73
N SER A 338 12.04 10.11 19.95
CA SER A 338 12.46 10.23 18.54
C SER A 338 11.98 9.02 17.74
N PRO A 339 11.84 9.15 16.40
CA PRO A 339 11.45 8.04 15.54
C PRO A 339 12.36 6.83 15.71
N GLN A 340 11.78 5.65 15.68
CA GLN A 340 12.48 4.38 15.89
C GLN A 340 13.33 4.02 14.67
N ALA A 341 14.41 3.28 14.88
CA ALA A 341 15.31 2.89 13.81
C ALA A 341 14.69 1.81 12.90
N GLN A 342 15.11 1.80 11.64
CA GLN A 342 14.90 0.67 10.72
C GLN A 342 15.60 -0.57 11.27
N TYR A 343 15.09 -1.75 10.93
CA TYR A 343 15.59 -3.06 11.35
C TYR A 343 15.60 -3.31 12.88
N GLY A 344 14.94 -2.44 13.66
CA GLY A 344 14.71 -2.65 15.09
C GLY A 344 13.49 -3.55 15.33
N THR A 345 13.40 -4.07 16.56
CA THR A 345 12.26 -4.89 17.04
C THR A 345 11.44 -4.07 18.02
N TYR A 346 10.16 -3.92 17.72
CA TYR A 346 9.24 -3.05 18.46
C TYR A 346 7.93 -3.77 18.73
N PRO A 347 7.73 -4.34 19.94
CA PRO A 347 6.54 -5.13 20.28
C PRO A 347 5.22 -4.37 20.08
N GLU A 348 5.22 -3.05 20.28
CA GLU A 348 4.06 -2.19 20.10
C GLU A 348 3.56 -2.07 18.66
N ARG A 349 4.35 -2.57 17.69
CA ARG A 349 4.00 -2.61 16.27
C ARG A 349 3.47 -3.95 15.79
N ILE A 350 3.39 -4.93 16.67
CA ILE A 350 2.84 -6.24 16.34
C ILE A 350 1.35 -6.06 16.00
N THR A 351 0.99 -6.42 14.79
CA THR A 351 -0.40 -6.37 14.32
C THR A 351 -0.95 -7.79 14.23
N TYR A 352 -2.08 -8.03 14.83
CA TYR A 352 -2.76 -9.33 14.83
C TYR A 352 -3.75 -9.43 13.66
N GLY A 353 -4.04 -10.66 13.22
CA GLY A 353 -5.03 -10.90 12.16
C GLY A 353 -6.46 -10.68 12.66
N ILE A 354 -7.33 -10.12 11.84
CA ILE A 354 -8.74 -9.87 12.21
C ILE A 354 -9.51 -11.16 12.49
N GLU A 355 -9.10 -12.28 11.91
CA GLU A 355 -9.77 -13.57 12.11
C GLU A 355 -9.35 -14.28 13.40
N ALA A 356 -8.05 -14.19 13.71
CA ALA A 356 -7.46 -14.78 14.91
C ALA A 356 -6.63 -13.68 15.60
N GLN A 357 -7.27 -12.93 16.46
CA GLN A 357 -6.72 -11.75 17.15
C GLN A 357 -5.54 -12.06 18.09
N THR A 358 -5.14 -13.31 18.16
CA THR A 358 -3.93 -13.79 18.87
C THR A 358 -2.80 -14.19 17.91
N SER A 359 -3.05 -14.19 16.59
CA SER A 359 -2.08 -14.56 15.56
C SER A 359 -1.43 -13.32 14.98
N ALA A 360 -0.18 -13.05 15.35
CA ALA A 360 0.60 -11.94 14.82
C ALA A 360 0.89 -12.12 13.32
N GLN A 361 0.82 -11.04 12.56
CA GLN A 361 0.94 -11.02 11.11
C GLN A 361 2.09 -10.14 10.63
N CYS A 362 2.64 -10.46 9.46
CA CYS A 362 3.48 -9.55 8.72
C CYS A 362 2.61 -8.50 8.01
N VAL A 363 2.85 -7.22 8.26
CA VAL A 363 2.04 -6.12 7.75
C VAL A 363 2.85 -5.23 6.83
N ARG A 364 2.41 -5.13 5.57
CA ARG A 364 3.04 -4.38 4.49
C ARG A 364 2.87 -2.88 4.68
N LEU A 365 3.93 -2.11 4.37
CA LEU A 365 3.93 -0.65 4.25
C LEU A 365 4.04 -0.25 2.76
N ARG A 366 3.71 1.02 2.42
CA ARG A 366 3.87 1.49 1.04
C ARG A 366 5.30 1.91 0.70
N SER A 367 6.12 2.26 1.71
CA SER A 367 7.48 2.73 1.48
C SER A 367 8.33 1.72 0.71
N ALA A 368 8.89 2.16 -0.41
CA ALA A 368 9.87 1.38 -1.16
C ALA A 368 11.20 1.29 -0.39
N ASN A 369 11.90 0.17 -0.50
CA ASN A 369 13.33 0.17 -0.19
C ASN A 369 14.06 0.93 -1.31
N ARG A 370 14.66 2.08 -0.97
CA ARG A 370 15.34 2.92 -1.96
C ARG A 370 16.62 2.30 -2.54
N GLY A 371 17.17 1.28 -1.89
CA GLY A 371 18.38 0.58 -2.32
C GLY A 371 18.17 -0.53 -3.37
N ASN A 372 16.93 -0.85 -3.73
CA ASN A 372 16.61 -1.80 -4.80
C ASN A 372 15.22 -1.58 -5.39
N GLY A 373 14.91 -2.19 -6.53
CA GLY A 373 13.64 -2.03 -7.23
C GLY A 373 12.55 -3.05 -6.87
N TYR A 374 12.75 -3.89 -5.87
CA TYR A 374 11.87 -5.06 -5.62
C TYR A 374 11.45 -5.26 -4.16
N ASN A 375 12.00 -4.55 -3.20
CA ASN A 375 11.60 -4.66 -1.79
C ASN A 375 10.78 -3.45 -1.35
N THR A 376 9.74 -3.72 -0.56
CA THR A 376 9.03 -2.72 0.22
C THR A 376 9.28 -2.94 1.70
N TRP A 377 9.05 -1.92 2.52
CA TRP A 377 9.09 -2.06 3.96
C TRP A 377 7.85 -2.78 4.51
N TYR A 378 8.03 -3.44 5.64
CA TYR A 378 6.95 -4.11 6.38
C TYR A 378 7.32 -4.24 7.86
N VAL A 379 6.30 -4.49 8.68
CA VAL A 379 6.47 -4.92 10.08
C VAL A 379 6.27 -6.42 10.14
N TYR A 380 7.27 -7.14 10.62
CA TYR A 380 7.22 -8.59 10.80
C TYR A 380 6.31 -8.97 11.98
N ALA A 381 5.82 -10.21 12.03
CA ALA A 381 4.98 -10.74 13.10
C ALA A 381 5.61 -10.64 14.52
N SER A 382 6.92 -10.50 14.60
CA SER A 382 7.66 -10.26 15.86
C SER A 382 7.86 -8.77 16.19
N GLY A 383 7.31 -7.85 15.41
CA GLY A 383 7.51 -6.40 15.56
C GLY A 383 8.79 -5.85 14.91
N VAL A 384 9.55 -6.67 14.19
CA VAL A 384 10.74 -6.19 13.45
C VAL A 384 10.30 -5.38 12.23
N VAL A 385 10.81 -4.15 12.11
CA VAL A 385 10.67 -3.33 10.90
C VAL A 385 11.76 -3.76 9.90
N SER A 386 11.38 -4.32 8.76
CA SER A 386 12.32 -4.89 7.78
C SER A 386 11.84 -4.67 6.34
N THR A 387 12.58 -5.19 5.37
CA THR A 387 12.24 -5.15 3.95
C THR A 387 12.02 -6.54 3.38
N GLY A 388 11.17 -6.65 2.39
CA GLY A 388 10.92 -7.92 1.71
C GLY A 388 10.28 -7.77 0.34
N ASN A 389 10.32 -8.84 -0.41
CA ASN A 389 9.97 -8.86 -1.82
C ASN A 389 8.54 -8.38 -2.08
N ALA A 390 8.34 -7.58 -3.12
CA ALA A 390 7.04 -7.05 -3.51
C ALA A 390 6.04 -8.17 -3.86
N TYR A 391 6.49 -9.27 -4.45
CA TYR A 391 5.63 -10.41 -4.78
C TYR A 391 5.14 -11.22 -3.57
N SER A 392 5.69 -11.02 -2.38
CA SER A 392 5.22 -11.74 -1.19
C SER A 392 3.81 -11.24 -0.80
N ALA A 393 2.86 -12.15 -0.73
CA ALA A 393 1.47 -11.87 -0.38
C ALA A 393 1.31 -11.69 1.14
N TRP A 394 1.83 -10.59 1.69
CA TRP A 394 1.65 -10.26 3.09
C TRP A 394 0.34 -9.50 3.32
N ARG A 395 -0.16 -9.58 4.55
CA ARG A 395 -1.33 -8.82 4.97
C ARG A 395 -1.00 -7.33 5.07
N CYS A 396 -2.01 -6.52 5.25
CA CYS A 396 -1.87 -5.09 5.50
C CYS A 396 -2.86 -4.62 6.58
N ALA A 397 -2.56 -3.49 7.19
CA ALA A 397 -3.45 -2.71 8.02
C ALA A 397 -3.64 -1.36 7.31
N PRO A 398 -4.57 -1.29 6.32
CA PRO A 398 -4.71 -0.13 5.46
C PRO A 398 -5.25 1.08 6.21
N ALA A 399 -4.98 2.26 5.67
CA ALA A 399 -5.44 3.53 6.21
C ALA A 399 -6.32 4.27 5.21
N CYS A 400 -7.17 5.15 5.72
CA CYS A 400 -8.00 6.08 4.97
C CYS A 400 -8.17 7.39 5.74
N VAL A 401 -8.83 8.37 5.12
CA VAL A 401 -9.09 9.66 5.77
C VAL A 401 -10.55 10.03 5.58
N ILE A 402 -11.23 10.33 6.69
CA ILE A 402 -12.50 11.04 6.69
C ILE A 402 -12.19 12.53 6.57
N CYS A 403 -12.82 13.21 5.59
CA CYS A 403 -12.65 14.64 5.37
C CYS A 403 -13.85 15.28 4.66
#